data_ab561db831a54d67ff86d1d1725579dc
#
_entry.id   ab561db831a54d67ff86d1d1725579dc
#
_cell.length_a   1.000
_cell.length_b   1.000
_cell.length_c   1.000
_cell.angle_alpha   90.00
_cell.angle_beta   90.00
_cell.angle_gamma   90.00
#
_symmetry.space_group_name_H-M   'P 1'
#
loop_
_entity.id
_entity.type
_entity.pdbx_description
1 polymer ?
#
loop_
_entity_poly.entity_id
_entity_poly.type
_entity_poly.pdbx_seq_one_letter_code
_entity_poly.pdbx_strand_id
1 'polypeptide(L)'
;MKHSTDYLSLIQSIPPHRTALVENGRFYTYSMLTREACRIRSLTPEPSVPSAAWIRAASVHGQLVQFLALSGTSHIPVIVPADMKYVPESLITEGIPAGACMGVLTSGSTGQPKLWFRTLDSWASFFPTQNAIFGMTAQTRLFAHGSLAFTGNLNLYLSLLSLGASIITASHVNPFVWCREIELHHADALYLIPSKLRLLAKYISHPSPDIKTILAGSQSLGHGDIVLLKAAYPNSCCFLYYGASELSYVTWLTDQEMNDNPACIGKPFPGVDVTLRNGEIYVDTPYSAIGITGPYSVGDMGYTDHKGYLYFNGRKDNVYNIHGRKVSAVKIENALNSLTQIQEAAVILQNNALQAHVVLTVPNPSGQDAVSLRRIIKRGLNDYLESWEIPRDIIFHKNLPKNNSGKTVKRLLSAKE
;
A
#
# COMPACT_ATOMS: atom_id res chain seq x y z
N MET A 1 7.54 -13.32 29.20
CA MET A 1 6.33 -12.73 28.59
C MET A 1 5.41 -13.89 28.23
N LYS A 2 4.13 -13.87 28.64
CA LYS A 2 3.15 -14.85 28.13
C LYS A 2 3.10 -14.63 26.60
N HIS A 3 3.38 -15.67 25.82
CA HIS A 3 3.21 -15.61 24.38
C HIS A 3 1.74 -15.24 24.10
N SER A 4 1.53 -14.11 23.45
CA SER A 4 0.20 -13.72 22.98
C SER A 4 -0.27 -14.74 21.95
N THR A 5 -1.49 -15.22 22.09
CA THR A 5 -2.04 -16.26 21.20
C THR A 5 -2.84 -15.67 20.05
N ASP A 6 -3.19 -14.38 20.13
CA ASP A 6 -4.00 -13.67 19.14
C ASP A 6 -3.80 -12.15 19.18
N TYR A 7 -4.31 -11.44 18.15
CA TYR A 7 -4.20 -9.98 18.06
C TYR A 7 -5.01 -9.24 19.14
N LEU A 8 -6.11 -9.80 19.63
CA LEU A 8 -6.88 -9.19 20.72
C LEU A 8 -6.05 -9.17 22.01
N SER A 9 -5.34 -10.28 22.31
CA SER A 9 -4.48 -10.37 23.48
C SER A 9 -3.33 -9.37 23.45
N LEU A 10 -2.80 -9.02 22.26
CA LEU A 10 -1.74 -8.01 22.11
C LEU A 10 -2.16 -6.63 22.62
N ILE A 11 -3.45 -6.28 22.49
CA ILE A 11 -3.94 -4.94 22.85
C ILE A 11 -4.61 -4.89 24.24
N GLN A 12 -4.91 -6.03 24.85
CA GLN A 12 -5.59 -6.08 26.15
C GLN A 12 -4.75 -5.55 27.32
N SER A 13 -3.42 -5.55 27.18
CA SER A 13 -2.49 -5.02 28.20
C SER A 13 -2.34 -3.49 28.13
N ILE A 14 -2.87 -2.86 27.09
CA ILE A 14 -2.77 -1.40 26.90
C ILE A 14 -3.73 -0.68 27.87
N PRO A 15 -3.34 0.47 28.46
CA PRO A 15 -4.22 1.21 29.35
C PRO A 15 -5.58 1.48 28.72
N PRO A 16 -6.69 1.07 29.38
CA PRO A 16 -8.01 0.96 28.78
C PRO A 16 -8.63 2.29 28.34
N HIS A 17 -8.23 3.39 28.96
CA HIS A 17 -8.72 4.75 28.68
C HIS A 17 -8.04 5.43 27.50
N ARG A 18 -6.92 4.91 27.00
CA ARG A 18 -6.23 5.48 25.85
C ARG A 18 -7.11 5.42 24.61
N THR A 19 -7.02 6.44 23.78
CA THR A 19 -7.63 6.42 22.45
C THR A 19 -6.89 5.45 21.54
N ALA A 20 -7.62 4.52 20.96
CA ALA A 20 -7.09 3.54 20.00
C ALA A 20 -7.38 3.97 18.55
N LEU A 21 -8.61 4.46 18.31
CA LEU A 21 -9.07 4.84 16.98
C LEU A 21 -9.92 6.11 17.05
N VAL A 22 -9.69 7.01 16.09
CA VAL A 22 -10.61 8.11 15.77
C VAL A 22 -11.06 7.91 14.33
N GLU A 23 -12.35 7.70 14.11
CA GLU A 23 -12.92 7.54 12.77
C GLU A 23 -14.01 8.58 12.54
N ASN A 24 -13.81 9.49 11.58
CA ASN A 24 -14.73 10.60 11.28
C ASN A 24 -15.07 11.44 12.53
N GLY A 25 -14.08 11.74 13.37
CA GLY A 25 -14.25 12.49 14.62
C GLY A 25 -14.84 11.69 15.79
N ARG A 26 -15.20 10.42 15.60
CA ARG A 26 -15.67 9.55 16.68
C ARG A 26 -14.51 8.82 17.33
N PHE A 27 -14.42 8.92 18.66
CA PHE A 27 -13.36 8.32 19.47
C PHE A 27 -13.74 6.92 19.96
N TYR A 28 -12.76 6.01 19.88
CA TYR A 28 -12.86 4.67 20.43
C TYR A 28 -11.62 4.40 21.27
N THR A 29 -11.81 4.10 22.55
CA THR A 29 -10.72 3.73 23.45
C THR A 29 -10.34 2.24 23.28
N TYR A 30 -9.18 1.84 23.79
CA TYR A 30 -8.79 0.44 23.87
C TYR A 30 -9.83 -0.41 24.59
N SER A 31 -10.39 0.11 25.71
CA SER A 31 -11.47 -0.57 26.42
C SER A 31 -12.74 -0.75 25.59
N MET A 32 -13.09 0.23 24.74
CA MET A 32 -14.25 0.10 23.87
C MET A 32 -14.03 -0.98 22.80
N LEU A 33 -12.87 -0.97 22.13
CA LEU A 33 -12.54 -1.98 21.13
C LEU A 33 -12.49 -3.39 21.72
N THR A 34 -11.80 -3.56 22.87
CA THR A 34 -11.63 -4.88 23.48
C THR A 34 -12.95 -5.43 24.03
N ARG A 35 -13.79 -4.60 24.69
CA ARG A 35 -15.11 -5.03 25.17
C ARG A 35 -16.03 -5.44 24.02
N GLU A 36 -16.07 -4.66 22.96
CA GLU A 36 -16.91 -4.97 21.79
C GLU A 36 -16.43 -6.25 21.09
N ALA A 37 -15.12 -6.40 20.90
CA ALA A 37 -14.53 -7.63 20.34
C ALA A 37 -14.82 -8.86 21.20
N CYS A 38 -14.67 -8.76 22.53
CA CYS A 38 -15.01 -9.85 23.46
C CYS A 38 -16.49 -10.20 23.40
N ARG A 39 -17.38 -9.19 23.30
CA ARG A 39 -18.82 -9.42 23.18
C ARG A 39 -19.17 -10.14 21.87
N ILE A 40 -18.61 -9.71 20.73
CA ILE A 40 -18.81 -10.41 19.46
C ILE A 40 -18.31 -11.85 19.56
N ARG A 41 -17.08 -12.06 20.09
CA ARG A 41 -16.48 -13.39 20.27
C ARG A 41 -17.39 -14.30 21.11
N SER A 42 -17.95 -13.82 22.23
CA SER A 42 -18.83 -14.61 23.10
C SER A 42 -20.19 -14.97 22.46
N LEU A 43 -20.63 -14.21 21.46
CA LEU A 43 -21.89 -14.44 20.73
C LEU A 43 -21.68 -15.24 19.43
N THR A 44 -20.44 -15.49 19.04
CA THR A 44 -20.10 -16.20 17.80
C THR A 44 -19.77 -17.66 18.14
N PRO A 45 -20.63 -18.64 17.78
CA PRO A 45 -20.36 -20.04 18.06
C PRO A 45 -19.11 -20.51 17.31
N GLU A 46 -18.24 -21.27 17.99
CA GLU A 46 -17.06 -21.86 17.39
C GLU A 46 -17.46 -22.93 16.36
N PRO A 47 -16.90 -22.92 15.15
CA PRO A 47 -17.16 -23.95 14.17
C PRO A 47 -16.40 -25.24 14.56
N SER A 48 -16.94 -26.38 14.16
CA SER A 48 -16.34 -27.70 14.42
C SER A 48 -15.00 -27.91 13.71
N VAL A 49 -14.77 -27.19 12.62
CA VAL A 49 -13.50 -27.14 11.86
C VAL A 49 -13.16 -25.69 11.55
N PRO A 50 -11.86 -25.32 11.48
CA PRO A 50 -11.48 -23.97 11.11
C PRO A 50 -12.11 -23.53 9.79
N SER A 51 -12.67 -22.31 9.78
CA SER A 51 -13.35 -21.76 8.61
C SER A 51 -13.02 -20.28 8.40
N ALA A 52 -13.00 -19.81 7.15
CA ALA A 52 -12.82 -18.40 6.86
C ALA A 52 -14.07 -17.58 7.23
N ALA A 53 -13.87 -16.51 7.96
CA ALA A 53 -14.92 -15.57 8.34
C ALA A 53 -14.77 -14.26 7.55
N TRP A 54 -15.69 -14.01 6.62
CA TRP A 54 -15.65 -12.90 5.68
C TRP A 54 -16.17 -11.62 6.32
N ILE A 55 -15.27 -10.68 6.65
CA ILE A 55 -15.62 -9.39 7.28
C ILE A 55 -15.94 -8.38 6.18
N ARG A 56 -17.18 -7.86 6.20
CA ARG A 56 -17.73 -6.91 5.20
C ARG A 56 -18.16 -5.58 5.82
N ALA A 57 -17.70 -5.26 7.03
CA ALA A 57 -18.03 -3.99 7.67
C ALA A 57 -17.57 -2.80 6.83
N ALA A 58 -18.42 -1.78 6.70
CA ALA A 58 -18.13 -0.59 5.90
C ALA A 58 -17.16 0.36 6.59
N SER A 59 -17.19 0.44 7.95
CA SER A 59 -16.31 1.29 8.75
C SER A 59 -15.02 0.56 9.14
N VAL A 60 -13.94 1.30 9.31
CA VAL A 60 -12.66 0.77 9.82
C VAL A 60 -12.84 0.23 11.23
N HIS A 61 -13.60 0.92 12.09
CA HIS A 61 -13.97 0.44 13.42
C HIS A 61 -14.63 -0.95 13.34
N GLY A 62 -15.66 -1.11 12.51
CA GLY A 62 -16.36 -2.38 12.37
C GLY A 62 -15.47 -3.50 11.82
N GLN A 63 -14.58 -3.19 10.86
CA GLN A 63 -13.59 -4.15 10.35
C GLN A 63 -12.62 -4.59 11.45
N LEU A 64 -12.10 -3.62 12.22
CA LEU A 64 -11.12 -3.87 13.27
C LEU A 64 -11.71 -4.70 14.43
N VAL A 65 -12.89 -4.32 14.91
CA VAL A 65 -13.54 -5.02 16.03
C VAL A 65 -13.90 -6.46 15.66
N GLN A 66 -14.46 -6.70 14.46
CA GLN A 66 -14.75 -8.06 14.00
C GLN A 66 -13.47 -8.87 13.80
N PHE A 67 -12.42 -8.26 13.22
CA PHE A 67 -11.12 -8.91 13.07
C PHE A 67 -10.54 -9.35 14.43
N LEU A 68 -10.53 -8.44 15.42
CA LEU A 68 -10.04 -8.73 16.76
C LEU A 68 -10.90 -9.79 17.47
N ALA A 69 -12.22 -9.76 17.29
CA ALA A 69 -13.13 -10.73 17.86
C ALA A 69 -12.85 -12.16 17.38
N LEU A 70 -12.57 -12.32 16.10
CA LEU A 70 -12.34 -13.62 15.46
C LEU A 70 -10.89 -14.09 15.53
N SER A 71 -9.95 -13.18 15.83
CA SER A 71 -8.54 -13.53 15.99
C SER A 71 -8.34 -14.54 17.13
N GLY A 72 -7.60 -15.62 16.88
CA GLY A 72 -7.35 -16.67 17.87
C GLY A 72 -8.53 -17.62 18.13
N THR A 73 -9.56 -17.60 17.29
CA THR A 73 -10.67 -18.55 17.28
C THR A 73 -10.54 -19.51 16.09
N SER A 74 -11.45 -20.46 15.97
CA SER A 74 -11.54 -21.32 14.77
C SER A 74 -12.13 -20.60 13.54
N HIS A 75 -12.60 -19.36 13.72
CA HIS A 75 -12.96 -18.46 12.63
C HIS A 75 -11.73 -17.67 12.18
N ILE A 76 -11.25 -17.91 10.96
CA ILE A 76 -10.11 -17.18 10.42
C ILE A 76 -10.58 -15.89 9.77
N PRO A 77 -10.32 -14.70 10.36
CA PRO A 77 -10.83 -13.44 9.85
C PRO A 77 -10.19 -13.07 8.51
N VAL A 78 -11.03 -12.69 7.55
CA VAL A 78 -10.63 -12.20 6.24
C VAL A 78 -11.44 -10.95 5.92
N ILE A 79 -10.79 -9.80 5.83
CA ILE A 79 -11.48 -8.55 5.48
C ILE A 79 -11.63 -8.48 3.97
N VAL A 80 -12.87 -8.36 3.52
CA VAL A 80 -13.23 -8.35 2.09
C VAL A 80 -13.20 -6.92 1.54
N PRO A 81 -12.50 -6.65 0.43
CA PRO A 81 -12.57 -5.36 -0.25
C PRO A 81 -14.01 -4.99 -0.62
N ALA A 82 -14.38 -3.71 -0.49
CA ALA A 82 -15.76 -3.25 -0.72
C ALA A 82 -16.24 -3.43 -2.18
N ASP A 83 -15.31 -3.46 -3.14
CA ASP A 83 -15.57 -3.72 -4.56
C ASP A 83 -15.76 -5.21 -4.88
N MET A 84 -15.38 -6.10 -3.98
CA MET A 84 -15.57 -7.54 -4.12
C MET A 84 -16.98 -7.94 -3.63
N LYS A 85 -17.97 -7.85 -4.51
CA LYS A 85 -19.36 -8.20 -4.19
C LYS A 85 -19.54 -9.68 -3.82
N TYR A 86 -18.79 -10.55 -4.48
CA TYR A 86 -18.82 -12.00 -4.29
C TYR A 86 -17.41 -12.53 -4.00
N VAL A 87 -17.30 -13.42 -3.04
CA VAL A 87 -16.06 -14.15 -2.73
C VAL A 87 -16.18 -15.53 -3.39
N PRO A 88 -15.32 -15.86 -4.36
CA PRO A 88 -15.40 -17.18 -5.01
C PRO A 88 -15.15 -18.31 -4.02
N GLU A 89 -15.97 -19.35 -4.05
CA GLU A 89 -15.79 -20.56 -3.21
C GLU A 89 -14.44 -21.26 -3.50
N SER A 90 -13.97 -21.14 -4.74
CA SER A 90 -12.66 -21.67 -5.17
C SER A 90 -11.46 -21.11 -4.41
N LEU A 91 -11.62 -20.05 -3.61
CA LEU A 91 -10.54 -19.51 -2.79
C LEU A 91 -10.15 -20.40 -1.58
N ILE A 92 -11.00 -21.37 -1.20
CA ILE A 92 -10.79 -22.24 -0.03
C ILE A 92 -10.87 -23.73 -0.42
N THR A 93 -10.40 -24.08 -1.59
CA THR A 93 -10.49 -25.48 -2.07
C THR A 93 -9.60 -26.43 -1.29
N GLU A 94 -8.47 -25.96 -0.72
CA GLU A 94 -7.51 -26.76 0.02
C GLU A 94 -7.73 -26.74 1.55
N GLY A 95 -8.82 -26.09 2.01
CA GLY A 95 -9.12 -25.92 3.44
C GLY A 95 -8.27 -24.81 4.08
N ILE A 96 -8.35 -24.72 5.41
CA ILE A 96 -7.59 -23.76 6.21
C ILE A 96 -6.28 -24.41 6.67
N PRO A 97 -5.11 -23.86 6.34
CA PRO A 97 -3.83 -24.44 6.78
C PRO A 97 -3.66 -24.32 8.30
N ALA A 98 -2.96 -25.30 8.88
CA ALA A 98 -2.65 -25.31 10.32
C ALA A 98 -1.88 -24.04 10.73
N GLY A 99 -2.23 -23.47 11.88
CA GLY A 99 -1.61 -22.25 12.42
C GLY A 99 -2.09 -20.95 11.77
N ALA A 100 -3.03 -20.99 10.82
CA ALA A 100 -3.62 -19.78 10.27
C ALA A 100 -4.37 -19.01 11.36
N CYS A 101 -4.08 -17.70 11.48
CA CYS A 101 -4.78 -16.80 12.39
C CYS A 101 -5.53 -15.68 11.65
N MET A 102 -5.26 -15.51 10.38
CA MET A 102 -5.97 -14.59 9.47
C MET A 102 -5.73 -14.94 8.01
N GLY A 103 -6.59 -14.41 7.12
CA GLY A 103 -6.39 -14.43 5.69
C GLY A 103 -6.35 -13.03 5.10
N VAL A 104 -5.57 -12.86 4.04
CA VAL A 104 -5.46 -11.61 3.27
C VAL A 104 -5.76 -11.88 1.80
N LEU A 105 -6.57 -11.01 1.20
CA LEU A 105 -6.95 -11.08 -0.21
C LEU A 105 -6.02 -10.20 -1.03
N THR A 106 -5.53 -10.75 -2.14
CA THR A 106 -4.76 -9.98 -3.14
C THR A 106 -5.50 -9.99 -4.47
N SER A 107 -5.42 -8.89 -5.20
CA SER A 107 -5.88 -8.83 -6.60
C SER A 107 -4.86 -9.54 -7.48
N GLY A 108 -4.93 -10.85 -7.66
CA GLY A 108 -3.97 -11.60 -8.50
C GLY A 108 -3.69 -10.90 -9.84
N SER A 109 -2.49 -11.09 -10.40
CA SER A 109 -2.08 -10.53 -11.70
C SER A 109 -3.02 -10.95 -12.85
N THR A 110 -3.65 -12.10 -12.71
CA THR A 110 -4.65 -12.65 -13.64
C THR A 110 -6.06 -12.04 -13.48
N GLY A 111 -6.24 -11.12 -12.52
CA GLY A 111 -7.54 -10.53 -12.18
C GLY A 111 -8.42 -11.41 -11.28
N GLN A 112 -8.01 -12.64 -11.00
CA GLN A 112 -8.66 -13.48 -9.99
C GLN A 112 -8.05 -13.18 -8.62
N PRO A 113 -8.88 -12.99 -7.56
CA PRO A 113 -8.36 -12.78 -6.22
C PRO A 113 -7.65 -14.05 -5.73
N LYS A 114 -6.60 -13.86 -4.93
CA LYS A 114 -5.92 -14.93 -4.20
C LYS A 114 -6.07 -14.70 -2.71
N LEU A 115 -6.28 -15.78 -1.96
CA LEU A 115 -6.32 -15.76 -0.50
C LEU A 115 -5.03 -16.35 0.03
N TRP A 116 -4.35 -15.59 0.89
CA TRP A 116 -3.15 -16.02 1.57
C TRP A 116 -3.43 -16.08 3.07
N PHE A 117 -3.12 -17.20 3.69
CA PHE A 117 -3.22 -17.36 5.14
C PHE A 117 -1.91 -17.00 5.82
N ARG A 118 -2.01 -16.47 7.03
CA ARG A 118 -0.86 -16.05 7.81
C ARG A 118 -0.95 -16.55 9.25
N THR A 119 0.20 -16.84 9.85
CA THR A 119 0.33 -17.05 11.28
C THR A 119 0.41 -15.71 12.02
N LEU A 120 0.16 -15.69 13.32
CA LEU A 120 0.40 -14.52 14.16
C LEU A 120 1.87 -14.06 14.05
N ASP A 121 2.81 -14.99 14.16
CA ASP A 121 4.25 -14.71 14.14
C ASP A 121 4.72 -14.12 12.83
N SER A 122 4.10 -14.46 11.69
CA SER A 122 4.49 -13.91 10.39
C SER A 122 4.32 -12.37 10.28
N TRP A 123 3.61 -11.74 11.22
CA TRP A 123 3.51 -10.29 11.35
C TRP A 123 3.95 -9.78 12.71
N ALA A 124 3.41 -10.32 13.80
CA ALA A 124 3.63 -9.77 15.13
C ALA A 124 5.12 -9.82 15.57
N SER A 125 5.88 -10.82 15.13
CA SER A 125 7.32 -10.87 15.40
C SER A 125 8.12 -9.78 14.68
N PHE A 126 7.59 -9.22 13.58
CA PHE A 126 8.23 -8.13 12.85
C PHE A 126 7.84 -6.73 13.38
N PHE A 127 6.75 -6.59 14.12
CA PHE A 127 6.29 -5.29 14.64
C PHE A 127 7.36 -4.48 15.38
N PRO A 128 8.19 -5.06 16.26
CA PRO A 128 9.26 -4.30 16.91
C PRO A 128 10.26 -3.70 15.92
N THR A 129 10.68 -4.48 14.93
CA THR A 129 11.65 -4.03 13.90
C THR A 129 11.07 -2.90 13.05
N GLN A 130 9.85 -3.08 12.50
CA GLN A 130 9.24 -2.04 11.67
C GLN A 130 8.97 -0.76 12.46
N ASN A 131 8.49 -0.87 13.71
CA ASN A 131 8.19 0.29 14.54
C ASN A 131 9.46 1.07 14.90
N ALA A 132 10.56 0.38 15.22
CA ALA A 132 11.85 1.02 15.48
C ALA A 132 12.37 1.77 14.24
N ILE A 133 12.31 1.15 13.05
CA ILE A 133 12.76 1.77 11.80
C ILE A 133 11.93 3.00 11.46
N PHE A 134 10.59 2.93 11.58
CA PHE A 134 9.70 4.04 11.25
C PHE A 134 9.55 5.06 12.38
N GLY A 135 10.24 4.90 13.51
CA GLY A 135 10.18 5.80 14.65
C GLY A 135 8.81 5.80 15.34
N MET A 136 8.06 4.71 15.26
CA MET A 136 6.73 4.59 15.85
C MET A 136 6.82 4.20 17.33
N THR A 137 6.00 4.85 18.16
CA THR A 137 5.96 4.64 19.62
C THR A 137 4.52 4.55 20.12
N ALA A 138 4.36 4.27 21.41
CA ALA A 138 3.05 4.30 22.06
C ALA A 138 2.37 5.68 22.02
N GLN A 139 3.11 6.76 21.81
CA GLN A 139 2.59 8.13 21.70
C GLN A 139 2.22 8.53 20.28
N THR A 140 2.58 7.71 19.29
CA THR A 140 2.29 7.99 17.86
C THR A 140 0.78 8.15 17.63
N ARG A 141 0.43 9.18 16.88
CA ARG A 141 -0.92 9.45 16.36
C ARG A 141 -0.85 9.43 14.85
N LEU A 142 -1.15 8.26 14.29
CA LEU A 142 -1.07 8.02 12.86
C LEU A 142 -2.37 8.45 12.16
N PHE A 143 -2.26 9.32 11.16
CA PHE A 143 -3.34 9.45 10.18
C PHE A 143 -3.12 8.48 9.01
N ALA A 144 -4.14 7.67 8.73
CA ALA A 144 -4.16 6.76 7.59
C ALA A 144 -5.56 6.72 6.97
N HIS A 145 -5.65 6.40 5.68
CA HIS A 145 -6.93 6.35 4.96
C HIS A 145 -7.08 5.09 4.14
N GLY A 146 -8.20 4.42 4.32
CA GLY A 146 -8.62 3.25 3.52
C GLY A 146 -8.99 2.05 4.39
N SER A 147 -9.59 1.05 3.73
CA SER A 147 -10.03 -0.21 4.34
C SER A 147 -8.85 -1.03 4.87
N LEU A 148 -9.08 -1.80 5.92
CA LEU A 148 -8.16 -2.82 6.43
C LEU A 148 -8.07 -4.06 5.51
N ALA A 149 -8.91 -4.16 4.48
CA ALA A 149 -8.71 -5.13 3.41
C ALA A 149 -7.41 -4.88 2.62
N PHE A 150 -6.87 -3.64 2.68
CA PHE A 150 -5.53 -3.35 2.21
C PHE A 150 -4.51 -3.81 3.25
N THR A 151 -3.68 -4.78 2.88
CA THR A 151 -2.75 -5.49 3.77
C THR A 151 -1.81 -4.55 4.52
N GLY A 152 -1.32 -3.48 3.86
CA GLY A 152 -0.47 -2.48 4.49
C GLY A 152 -1.18 -1.71 5.61
N ASN A 153 -2.47 -1.34 5.43
CA ASN A 153 -3.26 -0.72 6.49
C ASN A 153 -3.43 -1.70 7.67
N LEU A 154 -3.86 -2.93 7.39
CA LEU A 154 -4.10 -3.92 8.44
C LEU A 154 -2.84 -4.19 9.28
N ASN A 155 -1.68 -4.40 8.61
CA ASN A 155 -0.41 -4.63 9.29
C ASN A 155 -0.04 -3.43 10.19
N LEU A 156 -0.07 -2.22 9.65
CA LEU A 156 0.35 -1.03 10.39
C LEU A 156 -0.60 -0.72 11.55
N TYR A 157 -1.92 -0.91 11.36
CA TYR A 157 -2.90 -0.72 12.43
C TYR A 157 -2.66 -1.71 13.59
N LEU A 158 -2.50 -2.99 13.29
CA LEU A 158 -2.26 -4.01 14.32
C LEU A 158 -0.93 -3.76 15.04
N SER A 159 0.11 -3.37 14.31
CA SER A 159 1.40 -3.02 14.87
C SER A 159 1.32 -1.84 15.84
N LEU A 160 0.70 -0.73 15.41
CA LEU A 160 0.55 0.47 16.23
C LEU A 160 -0.37 0.25 17.44
N LEU A 161 -1.46 -0.46 17.26
CA LEU A 161 -2.35 -0.82 18.37
C LEU A 161 -1.65 -1.69 19.42
N SER A 162 -0.75 -2.58 18.98
CA SER A 162 0.06 -3.39 19.93
C SER A 162 1.04 -2.54 20.76
N LEU A 163 1.44 -1.36 20.28
CA LEU A 163 2.25 -0.39 21.03
C LEU A 163 1.42 0.46 21.99
N GLY A 164 0.11 0.54 21.81
CA GLY A 164 -0.76 1.50 22.50
C GLY A 164 -0.85 2.87 21.83
N ALA A 165 -0.51 2.98 20.57
CA ALA A 165 -0.63 4.17 19.73
C ALA A 165 -2.08 4.48 19.35
N SER A 166 -2.33 5.62 18.72
CA SER A 166 -3.65 6.02 18.24
C SER A 166 -3.68 6.11 16.73
N ILE A 167 -4.80 5.72 16.13
CA ILE A 167 -5.02 5.79 14.69
C ILE A 167 -6.17 6.77 14.41
N ILE A 168 -5.96 7.65 13.45
CA ILE A 168 -6.92 8.65 12.96
C ILE A 168 -7.24 8.30 11.52
N THR A 169 -8.53 8.21 11.17
CA THR A 169 -8.95 7.88 9.81
C THR A 169 -10.24 8.58 9.43
N ALA A 170 -10.46 8.71 8.13
CA ALA A 170 -11.69 9.25 7.55
C ALA A 170 -12.21 8.32 6.47
N SER A 171 -13.53 8.21 6.32
CA SER A 171 -14.16 7.26 5.40
C SER A 171 -14.09 7.70 3.94
N HIS A 172 -14.07 9.01 3.66
CA HIS A 172 -14.13 9.55 2.31
C HIS A 172 -12.80 10.12 1.83
N VAL A 173 -12.56 10.03 0.52
CA VAL A 173 -11.40 10.68 -0.12
C VAL A 173 -11.72 12.18 -0.24
N ASN A 174 -11.42 12.92 0.81
CA ASN A 174 -11.57 14.38 0.84
C ASN A 174 -10.36 15.00 1.57
N PRO A 175 -9.42 15.63 0.83
CA PRO A 175 -8.20 16.17 1.43
C PRO A 175 -8.46 17.30 2.44
N PHE A 176 -9.53 18.08 2.30
CA PHE A 176 -9.91 19.10 3.30
C PHE A 176 -10.30 18.45 4.64
N VAL A 177 -11.08 17.36 4.57
CA VAL A 177 -11.43 16.59 5.76
C VAL A 177 -10.18 15.98 6.38
N TRP A 178 -9.27 15.44 5.56
CA TRP A 178 -8.01 14.85 6.05
C TRP A 178 -7.13 15.88 6.75
N CYS A 179 -6.91 17.07 6.16
CA CYS A 179 -6.16 18.15 6.79
C CYS A 179 -6.76 18.52 8.15
N ARG A 180 -8.09 18.67 8.22
CA ARG A 180 -8.80 18.97 9.46
C ARG A 180 -8.65 17.86 10.51
N GLU A 181 -8.80 16.58 10.15
CA GLU A 181 -8.65 15.46 11.09
C GLU A 181 -7.20 15.34 11.60
N ILE A 182 -6.21 15.57 10.73
CA ILE A 182 -4.79 15.59 11.07
C ILE A 182 -4.50 16.68 12.12
N GLU A 183 -4.98 17.90 11.88
CA GLU A 183 -4.77 19.05 12.76
C GLU A 183 -5.54 18.88 14.07
N LEU A 184 -6.85 18.60 14.01
CA LEU A 184 -7.74 18.50 15.17
C LEU A 184 -7.28 17.42 16.16
N HIS A 185 -6.77 16.30 15.65
CA HIS A 185 -6.34 15.16 16.46
C HIS A 185 -4.82 15.11 16.66
N HIS A 186 -4.12 16.18 16.25
CA HIS A 186 -2.67 16.32 16.40
C HIS A 186 -1.91 15.09 15.90
N ALA A 187 -2.18 14.64 14.67
CA ALA A 187 -1.43 13.56 14.07
C ALA A 187 0.05 13.94 13.97
N ASP A 188 0.94 13.00 14.28
CA ASP A 188 2.39 13.16 14.17
C ASP A 188 3.02 12.22 13.15
N ALA A 189 2.21 11.29 12.61
CA ALA A 189 2.62 10.40 11.53
C ALA A 189 1.52 10.29 10.45
N LEU A 190 1.94 10.10 9.21
CA LEU A 190 1.06 9.88 8.05
C LEU A 190 1.39 8.53 7.39
N TYR A 191 0.38 7.77 7.02
CA TYR A 191 0.51 6.61 6.15
C TYR A 191 -0.50 6.69 5.01
N LEU A 192 -0.02 6.96 3.82
CA LEU A 192 -0.82 7.06 2.60
C LEU A 192 0.00 6.59 1.40
N ILE A 193 -0.68 6.13 0.36
CA ILE A 193 -0.01 5.91 -0.93
C ILE A 193 0.46 7.25 -1.54
N PRO A 194 1.56 7.28 -2.30
CA PRO A 194 2.14 8.51 -2.86
C PRO A 194 1.14 9.43 -3.55
N SER A 195 0.20 8.93 -4.34
CA SER A 195 -0.83 9.75 -5.00
C SER A 195 -1.74 10.51 -4.01
N LYS A 196 -2.05 9.90 -2.85
CA LYS A 196 -2.82 10.55 -1.79
C LYS A 196 -1.97 11.55 -0.99
N LEU A 197 -0.68 11.26 -0.79
CA LEU A 197 0.26 12.22 -0.17
C LEU A 197 0.41 13.47 -1.02
N ARG A 198 0.59 13.34 -2.34
CA ARG A 198 0.60 14.48 -3.28
C ARG A 198 -0.69 15.28 -3.21
N LEU A 199 -1.83 14.59 -3.14
CA LEU A 199 -3.13 15.24 -3.02
C LEU A 199 -3.21 16.01 -1.68
N LEU A 200 -2.87 15.39 -0.57
CA LEU A 200 -2.92 16.01 0.75
C LEU A 200 -2.02 17.25 0.83
N ALA A 201 -0.77 17.15 0.35
CA ALA A 201 0.20 18.23 0.38
C ALA A 201 -0.23 19.48 -0.41
N LYS A 202 -1.06 19.33 -1.45
CA LYS A 202 -1.62 20.45 -2.22
C LYS A 202 -2.73 21.22 -1.48
N TYR A 203 -3.34 20.60 -0.47
CA TYR A 203 -4.48 21.20 0.26
C TYR A 203 -4.13 21.67 1.66
N ILE A 204 -2.88 21.47 2.08
CA ILE A 204 -2.44 22.03 3.36
C ILE A 204 -2.32 23.55 3.24
N SER A 205 -2.95 24.28 4.17
CA SER A 205 -2.97 25.75 4.15
C SER A 205 -1.69 26.35 4.72
N HIS A 206 -1.07 25.68 5.69
CA HIS A 206 0.16 26.11 6.35
C HIS A 206 1.06 24.90 6.60
N PRO A 207 2.40 25.05 6.53
CA PRO A 207 3.30 23.99 6.89
C PRO A 207 3.00 23.42 8.28
N SER A 208 2.94 22.09 8.39
CA SER A 208 2.68 21.40 9.67
C SER A 208 3.98 20.79 10.19
N PRO A 209 4.64 21.42 11.17
CA PRO A 209 5.90 20.93 11.74
C PRO A 209 5.71 19.73 12.67
N ASP A 210 4.47 19.42 13.07
CA ASP A 210 4.15 18.36 14.02
C ASP A 210 4.27 16.96 13.41
N ILE A 211 4.12 16.85 12.08
CA ILE A 211 4.33 15.59 11.38
C ILE A 211 5.82 15.24 11.36
N LYS A 212 6.14 14.13 12.02
CA LYS A 212 7.52 13.61 12.17
C LYS A 212 7.83 12.48 11.21
N THR A 213 6.82 11.66 10.90
CA THR A 213 6.99 10.48 10.05
C THR A 213 5.96 10.48 8.93
N ILE A 214 6.42 10.29 7.70
CA ILE A 214 5.58 10.02 6.54
C ILE A 214 5.97 8.66 5.99
N LEU A 215 5.05 7.72 6.01
CA LEU A 215 5.25 6.37 5.49
C LEU A 215 4.46 6.19 4.19
N ALA A 216 5.14 5.75 3.15
CA ALA A 216 4.57 5.50 1.82
C ALA A 216 4.91 4.09 1.32
N GLY A 217 4.05 3.55 0.49
CA GLY A 217 4.27 2.27 -0.18
C GLY A 217 3.35 2.07 -1.37
N SER A 218 3.49 0.95 -2.07
CA SER A 218 2.63 0.54 -3.19
C SER A 218 2.74 1.36 -4.48
N GLN A 219 3.41 2.49 -4.48
CA GLN A 219 3.67 3.35 -5.64
C GLN A 219 5.06 3.99 -5.48
N SER A 220 5.66 4.44 -6.57
CA SER A 220 6.93 5.16 -6.53
C SER A 220 6.77 6.55 -5.89
N LEU A 221 7.82 6.95 -5.18
CA LEU A 221 7.97 8.26 -4.56
C LEU A 221 9.27 8.85 -5.08
N GLY A 222 9.17 9.92 -5.87
CA GLY A 222 10.33 10.55 -6.50
C GLY A 222 10.81 11.79 -5.75
N HIS A 223 11.96 12.35 -6.19
CA HIS A 223 12.55 13.55 -5.59
C HIS A 223 11.56 14.74 -5.54
N GLY A 224 10.81 14.99 -6.61
CA GLY A 224 9.79 16.04 -6.64
C GLY A 224 8.69 15.87 -5.60
N ASP A 225 8.34 14.63 -5.27
CA ASP A 225 7.37 14.34 -4.21
C ASP A 225 7.94 14.68 -2.83
N ILE A 226 9.22 14.37 -2.62
CA ILE A 226 9.91 14.71 -1.36
C ILE A 226 9.98 16.22 -1.17
N VAL A 227 10.33 16.98 -2.20
CA VAL A 227 10.31 18.45 -2.15
C VAL A 227 8.93 18.97 -1.75
N LEU A 228 7.88 18.46 -2.39
CA LEU A 228 6.50 18.82 -2.07
C LEU A 228 6.12 18.47 -0.62
N LEU A 229 6.46 17.27 -0.17
CA LEU A 229 6.17 16.80 1.19
C LEU A 229 6.94 17.59 2.24
N LYS A 230 8.22 17.92 2.00
CA LYS A 230 9.02 18.72 2.92
C LYS A 230 8.55 20.17 3.01
N ALA A 231 8.02 20.73 1.93
CA ALA A 231 7.40 22.06 1.98
C ALA A 231 6.14 22.06 2.86
N ALA A 232 5.35 20.97 2.83
CA ALA A 232 4.15 20.81 3.64
C ALA A 232 4.48 20.37 5.10
N TYR A 233 5.48 19.51 5.28
CA TYR A 233 5.85 18.85 6.54
C TYR A 233 7.36 18.94 6.79
N PRO A 234 7.88 20.12 7.17
CA PRO A 234 9.32 20.41 7.15
C PRO A 234 10.15 19.51 8.07
N ASN A 235 9.60 19.06 9.19
CA ASN A 235 10.30 18.24 10.19
C ASN A 235 10.12 16.73 9.97
N SER A 236 9.41 16.31 8.91
CA SER A 236 9.14 14.89 8.67
C SER A 236 10.35 14.13 8.13
N CYS A 237 10.50 12.88 8.52
CA CYS A 237 11.26 11.88 7.79
C CYS A 237 10.30 11.09 6.88
N CYS A 238 10.59 11.03 5.59
CA CYS A 238 9.77 10.29 4.65
C CYS A 238 10.38 8.90 4.41
N PHE A 239 9.57 7.87 4.60
CA PHE A 239 9.95 6.49 4.34
C PHE A 239 9.16 5.97 3.14
N LEU A 240 9.86 5.32 2.21
CA LEU A 240 9.25 4.45 1.21
C LEU A 240 9.58 3.01 1.56
N TYR A 241 8.57 2.15 1.55
CA TYR A 241 8.79 0.71 1.65
C TYR A 241 8.24 -0.02 0.43
N TYR A 242 8.87 -1.13 0.09
CA TYR A 242 8.37 -2.12 -0.84
C TYR A 242 8.05 -3.41 -0.09
N GLY A 243 6.97 -4.06 -0.49
CA GLY A 243 6.52 -5.32 0.07
C GLY A 243 5.34 -5.90 -0.68
N ALA A 244 4.97 -7.09 -0.31
CA ALA A 244 3.84 -7.81 -0.88
C ALA A 244 3.01 -8.48 0.22
N SER A 245 1.72 -8.73 -0.03
CA SER A 245 0.85 -9.40 0.95
C SER A 245 1.34 -10.82 1.27
N GLU A 246 2.03 -11.43 0.33
CA GLU A 246 2.68 -12.74 0.43
C GLU A 246 3.92 -12.73 1.32
N LEU A 247 4.69 -11.64 1.29
CA LEU A 247 6.08 -11.56 1.79
C LEU A 247 6.25 -10.58 2.97
N SER A 248 5.20 -9.78 3.31
CA SER A 248 5.29 -8.65 4.24
C SER A 248 6.19 -7.53 3.70
N TYR A 249 6.88 -6.78 4.58
CA TYR A 249 7.83 -5.75 4.19
C TYR A 249 9.13 -6.38 3.67
N VAL A 250 9.64 -5.89 2.55
CA VAL A 250 10.85 -6.42 1.88
C VAL A 250 12.00 -5.43 1.95
N THR A 251 11.80 -4.21 1.44
CA THR A 251 12.84 -3.16 1.47
C THR A 251 12.26 -1.82 1.93
N TRP A 252 13.14 -0.94 2.37
CA TRP A 252 12.81 0.42 2.76
C TRP A 252 13.96 1.38 2.47
N LEU A 253 13.63 2.67 2.36
CA LEU A 253 14.59 3.78 2.29
C LEU A 253 13.97 5.04 2.87
N THR A 254 14.81 5.97 3.29
CA THR A 254 14.44 7.30 3.75
C THR A 254 14.55 8.33 2.63
N ASP A 255 13.94 9.51 2.83
CA ASP A 255 14.11 10.66 1.93
C ASP A 255 15.58 11.09 1.75
N GLN A 256 16.44 10.86 2.74
CA GLN A 256 17.89 11.14 2.64
C GLN A 256 18.63 10.16 1.73
N GLU A 257 18.11 8.95 1.58
CA GLU A 257 18.68 7.89 0.72
C GLU A 257 18.07 7.89 -0.69
N MET A 258 16.97 8.60 -0.89
CA MET A 258 16.31 8.71 -2.20
C MET A 258 17.22 9.46 -3.16
N ASN A 259 17.42 8.87 -4.32
CA ASN A 259 18.14 9.47 -5.44
C ASN A 259 17.14 9.92 -6.54
N ASP A 260 17.66 10.48 -7.63
CA ASP A 260 16.83 10.95 -8.76
C ASP A 260 16.13 9.82 -9.52
N ASN A 261 16.48 8.55 -9.24
CA ASN A 261 15.81 7.41 -9.85
C ASN A 261 14.61 6.93 -8.99
N PRO A 262 13.37 7.26 -9.39
CA PRO A 262 12.16 6.91 -8.63
C PRO A 262 11.86 5.39 -8.61
N ALA A 263 12.64 4.58 -9.32
CA ALA A 263 12.58 3.12 -9.27
C ALA A 263 13.30 2.56 -8.03
N CYS A 264 14.11 3.35 -7.32
CA CYS A 264 14.78 2.91 -6.11
C CYS A 264 13.74 2.57 -5.02
N ILE A 265 13.79 1.35 -4.51
CA ILE A 265 12.91 0.84 -3.46
C ILE A 265 13.67 0.46 -2.18
N GLY A 266 14.94 0.83 -2.10
CA GLY A 266 15.74 0.77 -0.88
C GLY A 266 16.51 -0.52 -0.68
N LYS A 267 16.82 -0.79 0.59
CA LYS A 267 17.56 -1.98 1.03
C LYS A 267 16.66 -2.93 1.82
N PRO A 268 17.01 -4.22 1.88
CA PRO A 268 16.25 -5.19 2.65
C PRO A 268 16.08 -4.81 4.12
N PHE A 269 14.92 -5.11 4.69
CA PHE A 269 14.73 -5.06 6.13
C PHE A 269 15.61 -6.11 6.84
N PRO A 270 15.93 -5.90 8.13
CA PRO A 270 16.62 -6.92 8.92
C PRO A 270 15.89 -8.28 8.89
N GLY A 271 16.63 -9.34 8.59
CA GLY A 271 16.09 -10.70 8.48
C GLY A 271 15.35 -10.99 7.17
N VAL A 272 15.47 -10.12 6.16
CA VAL A 272 14.92 -10.31 4.83
C VAL A 272 16.07 -10.42 3.83
N ASP A 273 16.14 -11.51 3.10
CA ASP A 273 17.14 -11.72 2.05
C ASP A 273 16.50 -11.53 0.66
N VAL A 274 17.16 -10.77 -0.19
CA VAL A 274 16.73 -10.49 -1.56
C VAL A 274 17.78 -10.99 -2.54
N THR A 275 17.36 -11.83 -3.49
CA THR A 275 18.19 -12.33 -4.58
C THR A 275 17.56 -12.06 -5.93
N LEU A 276 18.39 -11.94 -6.97
CA LEU A 276 17.92 -11.71 -8.33
C LEU A 276 18.23 -12.94 -9.20
N ARG A 277 17.21 -13.44 -9.91
CA ARG A 277 17.37 -14.52 -10.88
C ARG A 277 16.83 -14.05 -12.23
N ASN A 278 17.72 -13.86 -13.21
CA ASN A 278 17.36 -13.31 -14.52
C ASN A 278 16.61 -11.96 -14.46
N GLY A 279 16.93 -11.12 -13.44
CA GLY A 279 16.27 -9.84 -13.19
C GLY A 279 14.94 -9.95 -12.44
N GLU A 280 14.47 -11.13 -12.06
CA GLU A 280 13.31 -11.34 -11.22
C GLU A 280 13.71 -11.35 -9.74
N ILE A 281 12.93 -10.64 -8.91
CA ILE A 281 13.18 -10.46 -7.49
C ILE A 281 12.64 -11.68 -6.73
N TYR A 282 13.53 -12.36 -6.01
CA TYR A 282 13.21 -13.44 -5.08
C TYR A 282 13.51 -12.99 -3.67
N VAL A 283 12.60 -13.26 -2.76
CA VAL A 283 12.68 -12.84 -1.35
C VAL A 283 12.59 -14.07 -0.46
N ASP A 284 13.55 -14.20 0.44
CA ASP A 284 13.51 -15.19 1.54
C ASP A 284 13.29 -14.43 2.85
N THR A 285 12.23 -14.78 3.57
CA THR A 285 11.82 -14.08 4.77
C THR A 285 11.00 -14.98 5.69
N PRO A 286 11.23 -14.93 7.02
CA PRO A 286 10.40 -15.63 8.00
C PRO A 286 8.98 -15.03 8.13
N TYR A 287 8.76 -13.87 7.51
CA TYR A 287 7.50 -13.12 7.58
C TYR A 287 6.57 -13.40 6.40
N SER A 288 6.77 -14.50 5.67
CA SER A 288 5.95 -14.89 4.51
C SER A 288 4.60 -15.49 4.92
N ALA A 289 3.68 -15.57 3.96
CA ALA A 289 2.42 -16.28 4.12
C ALA A 289 2.63 -17.80 4.26
N ILE A 290 1.67 -18.49 4.87
CA ILE A 290 1.71 -19.95 5.03
C ILE A 290 1.79 -20.60 3.65
N GLY A 291 2.64 -21.65 3.53
CA GLY A 291 2.87 -22.37 2.28
C GLY A 291 4.02 -21.81 1.41
N ILE A 292 4.54 -20.63 1.75
CA ILE A 292 5.76 -20.10 1.11
C ILE A 292 6.97 -20.60 1.89
N THR A 293 7.82 -21.36 1.22
CA THR A 293 9.06 -21.91 1.79
C THR A 293 10.26 -21.51 0.92
N GLY A 294 11.28 -20.91 1.54
CA GLY A 294 12.48 -20.42 0.86
C GLY A 294 12.22 -19.22 -0.05
N PRO A 295 13.17 -18.89 -0.94
CA PRO A 295 13.06 -17.71 -1.80
C PRO A 295 11.85 -17.78 -2.74
N TYR A 296 10.94 -16.79 -2.61
CA TYR A 296 9.70 -16.70 -3.36
C TYR A 296 9.65 -15.41 -4.19
N SER A 297 9.09 -15.47 -5.40
CA SER A 297 8.86 -14.31 -6.24
C SER A 297 7.38 -14.08 -6.47
N VAL A 298 6.98 -12.82 -6.37
CA VAL A 298 5.62 -12.37 -6.78
C VAL A 298 5.58 -11.96 -8.26
N GLY A 299 6.67 -12.20 -9.01
CA GLY A 299 6.81 -11.82 -10.41
C GLY A 299 7.27 -10.38 -10.62
N ASP A 300 7.87 -9.78 -9.61
CA ASP A 300 8.43 -8.44 -9.68
C ASP A 300 9.85 -8.50 -10.26
N MET A 301 10.18 -7.56 -11.15
CA MET A 301 11.47 -7.45 -11.83
C MET A 301 12.27 -6.29 -11.22
N GLY A 302 13.60 -6.46 -11.17
CA GLY A 302 14.46 -5.42 -10.64
C GLY A 302 15.95 -5.68 -10.85
N TYR A 303 16.77 -4.79 -10.31
CA TYR A 303 18.20 -4.91 -10.24
C TYR A 303 18.74 -4.27 -8.97
N THR A 304 19.94 -4.59 -8.57
CA THR A 304 20.65 -3.93 -7.46
C THR A 304 21.83 -3.14 -8.00
N ASP A 305 22.12 -2.00 -7.36
CA ASP A 305 23.34 -1.24 -7.62
C ASP A 305 24.53 -1.75 -6.77
N HIS A 306 25.71 -1.17 -6.99
CA HIS A 306 26.92 -1.51 -6.25
C HIS A 306 26.88 -1.16 -4.75
N LYS A 307 25.91 -0.33 -4.32
CA LYS A 307 25.67 0.03 -2.91
C LYS A 307 24.62 -0.88 -2.24
N GLY A 308 24.05 -1.84 -2.99
CA GLY A 308 23.05 -2.78 -2.51
C GLY A 308 21.62 -2.22 -2.46
N TYR A 309 21.33 -1.08 -3.09
CA TYR A 309 19.98 -0.61 -3.27
C TYR A 309 19.28 -1.41 -4.36
N LEU A 310 18.04 -1.84 -4.07
CA LEU A 310 17.17 -2.52 -5.01
C LEU A 310 16.34 -1.49 -5.81
N TYR A 311 16.23 -1.72 -7.11
CA TYR A 311 15.47 -0.91 -8.04
C TYR A 311 14.37 -1.77 -8.66
N PHE A 312 13.12 -1.27 -8.59
CA PHE A 312 11.95 -1.94 -9.13
C PHE A 312 11.75 -1.60 -10.61
N ASN A 313 11.75 -2.62 -11.46
CA ASN A 313 11.60 -2.45 -12.91
C ASN A 313 10.23 -2.90 -13.45
N GLY A 314 9.25 -3.02 -12.57
CA GLY A 314 7.90 -3.41 -12.93
C GLY A 314 7.61 -4.88 -12.70
N ARG A 315 6.38 -5.28 -12.97
CA ARG A 315 5.98 -6.69 -12.96
C ARG A 315 6.36 -7.38 -14.26
N LYS A 316 6.66 -8.64 -14.20
CA LYS A 316 6.96 -9.50 -15.37
C LYS A 316 5.89 -9.34 -16.45
N ASP A 317 4.62 -9.28 -16.05
CA ASP A 317 3.47 -9.10 -16.95
C ASP A 317 3.35 -7.66 -17.52
N ASN A 318 4.06 -6.69 -16.95
CA ASN A 318 4.12 -5.29 -17.38
C ASN A 318 5.46 -4.91 -18.04
N VAL A 319 6.31 -5.90 -18.29
CA VAL A 319 7.50 -5.76 -19.12
C VAL A 319 7.16 -6.29 -20.50
N TYR A 320 6.96 -5.38 -21.43
CA TYR A 320 6.54 -5.69 -22.79
C TYR A 320 7.74 -6.06 -23.66
N ASN A 321 7.59 -7.07 -24.52
CA ASN A 321 8.59 -7.36 -25.53
C ASN A 321 8.18 -6.65 -26.84
N ILE A 322 8.89 -5.60 -27.20
CA ILE A 322 8.64 -4.80 -28.40
C ILE A 322 9.84 -4.99 -29.34
N HIS A 323 9.62 -5.67 -30.45
CA HIS A 323 10.68 -5.97 -31.44
C HIS A 323 11.95 -6.57 -30.82
N GLY A 324 11.80 -7.51 -29.87
CA GLY A 324 12.91 -8.19 -29.21
C GLY A 324 13.52 -7.41 -28.03
N ARG A 325 13.01 -6.22 -27.72
CA ARG A 325 13.49 -5.39 -26.59
C ARG A 325 12.50 -5.44 -25.42
N LYS A 326 13.01 -5.65 -24.22
CA LYS A 326 12.22 -5.60 -23.00
C LYS A 326 11.99 -4.13 -22.60
N VAL A 327 10.74 -3.68 -22.55
CA VAL A 327 10.34 -2.33 -22.20
C VAL A 327 9.47 -2.36 -20.95
N SER A 328 9.89 -1.65 -19.92
CA SER A 328 9.15 -1.56 -18.65
C SER A 328 8.11 -0.45 -18.72
N ALA A 329 6.83 -0.80 -18.56
CA ALA A 329 5.77 0.19 -18.42
C ALA A 329 6.00 1.11 -17.21
N VAL A 330 6.50 0.58 -16.10
CA VAL A 330 6.75 1.35 -14.87
C VAL A 330 7.87 2.38 -15.08
N LYS A 331 8.93 2.05 -15.81
CA LYS A 331 9.98 3.01 -16.17
C LYS A 331 9.39 4.20 -16.93
N ILE A 332 8.51 3.94 -17.89
CA ILE A 332 7.86 4.98 -18.69
C ILE A 332 6.89 5.80 -17.84
N GLU A 333 6.11 5.15 -16.97
CA GLU A 333 5.18 5.82 -16.05
C GLU A 333 5.93 6.74 -15.08
N ASN A 334 7.07 6.31 -14.56
CA ASN A 334 7.92 7.13 -13.70
C ASN A 334 8.47 8.35 -14.46
N ALA A 335 8.95 8.17 -15.69
CA ALA A 335 9.41 9.26 -16.54
C ALA A 335 8.29 10.25 -16.87
N LEU A 336 7.07 9.77 -17.15
CA LEU A 336 5.90 10.63 -17.36
C LEU A 336 5.56 11.41 -16.08
N ASN A 337 5.52 10.74 -14.94
CA ASN A 337 5.15 11.37 -13.66
C ASN A 337 6.19 12.39 -13.16
N SER A 338 7.44 12.37 -13.67
CA SER A 338 8.45 13.40 -13.37
C SER A 338 8.26 14.69 -14.17
N LEU A 339 7.41 14.67 -15.23
CA LEU A 339 7.10 15.87 -16.00
C LEU A 339 6.06 16.74 -15.27
N THR A 340 6.30 18.04 -15.19
CA THR A 340 5.43 19.01 -14.48
C THR A 340 3.99 19.07 -15.00
N GLN A 341 3.78 18.70 -16.28
CA GLN A 341 2.48 18.68 -16.92
C GLN A 341 1.61 17.48 -16.51
N ILE A 342 2.22 16.43 -15.95
CA ILE A 342 1.57 15.15 -15.67
C ILE A 342 1.26 15.04 -14.18
N GLN A 343 0.01 14.74 -13.86
CA GLN A 343 -0.43 14.42 -12.51
C GLN A 343 -0.37 12.92 -12.22
N GLU A 344 -0.73 12.10 -13.22
CA GLU A 344 -0.75 10.65 -13.12
C GLU A 344 -0.61 10.02 -14.50
N ALA A 345 0.09 8.90 -14.59
CA ALA A 345 0.27 8.16 -15.84
C ALA A 345 0.07 6.65 -15.64
N ALA A 346 -0.42 6.01 -16.71
CA ALA A 346 -0.45 4.55 -16.86
C ALA A 346 -0.08 4.19 -18.29
N VAL A 347 0.74 3.16 -18.46
CA VAL A 347 1.20 2.70 -19.78
C VAL A 347 0.72 1.28 -20.04
N ILE A 348 0.15 1.06 -21.20
CA ILE A 348 -0.29 -0.23 -21.71
C ILE A 348 0.32 -0.52 -23.06
N LEU A 349 0.39 -1.80 -23.42
CA LEU A 349 0.68 -2.25 -24.77
C LEU A 349 -0.65 -2.56 -25.46
N GLN A 350 -0.99 -1.84 -26.52
CA GLN A 350 -2.17 -2.09 -27.33
C GLN A 350 -1.78 -2.10 -28.81
N ASN A 351 -2.25 -3.06 -29.57
CA ASN A 351 -1.94 -3.21 -31.00
C ASN A 351 -0.42 -3.15 -31.31
N ASN A 352 0.38 -3.81 -30.46
CA ASN A 352 1.84 -3.83 -30.52
C ASN A 352 2.53 -2.44 -30.43
N ALA A 353 1.84 -1.46 -29.85
CA ALA A 353 2.35 -0.12 -29.63
C ALA A 353 2.13 0.31 -28.15
N LEU A 354 3.10 1.04 -27.61
CA LEU A 354 2.97 1.64 -26.29
C LEU A 354 2.00 2.81 -26.33
N GLN A 355 1.02 2.80 -25.44
CA GLN A 355 0.08 3.89 -25.22
C GLN A 355 0.22 4.40 -23.78
N ALA A 356 0.41 5.71 -23.63
CA ALA A 356 0.41 6.39 -22.35
C ALA A 356 -0.96 7.04 -22.11
N HIS A 357 -1.62 6.64 -21.04
CA HIS A 357 -2.84 7.24 -20.55
C HIS A 357 -2.49 8.18 -19.40
N VAL A 358 -2.76 9.48 -19.54
CA VAL A 358 -2.29 10.48 -18.58
C VAL A 358 -3.41 11.39 -18.09
N VAL A 359 -3.30 11.80 -16.82
CA VAL A 359 -4.07 12.90 -16.25
C VAL A 359 -3.14 14.10 -16.14
N LEU A 360 -3.57 15.23 -16.63
CA LEU A 360 -2.78 16.46 -16.64
C LEU A 360 -2.94 17.26 -15.34
N THR A 361 -1.95 18.08 -15.01
CA THR A 361 -2.02 19.05 -13.90
C THR A 361 -2.93 20.24 -14.20
N VAL A 362 -3.28 20.44 -15.46
CA VAL A 362 -4.18 21.49 -15.98
C VAL A 362 -5.36 20.84 -16.72
N PRO A 363 -6.46 21.57 -16.97
CA PRO A 363 -7.58 21.05 -17.75
C PRO A 363 -7.13 20.51 -19.11
N ASN A 364 -7.75 19.43 -19.57
CA ASN A 364 -7.39 18.78 -20.83
C ASN A 364 -7.54 19.75 -22.00
N PRO A 365 -6.47 19.96 -22.78
CA PRO A 365 -6.53 20.81 -23.98
C PRO A 365 -7.29 20.10 -25.11
N SER A 366 -7.76 20.87 -26.08
CA SER A 366 -8.42 20.38 -27.28
C SER A 366 -7.70 20.87 -28.57
N GLY A 367 -8.01 20.23 -29.68
CA GLY A 367 -7.50 20.67 -30.99
C GLY A 367 -5.97 20.76 -31.08
N GLN A 368 -5.49 21.90 -31.59
CA GLN A 368 -4.06 22.17 -31.82
C GLN A 368 -3.23 22.15 -30.52
N ASP A 369 -3.82 22.60 -29.39
CA ASP A 369 -3.15 22.65 -28.11
C ASP A 369 -2.86 21.22 -27.58
N ALA A 370 -3.77 20.30 -27.81
CA ALA A 370 -3.57 18.89 -27.45
C ALA A 370 -2.42 18.26 -28.25
N VAL A 371 -2.29 18.58 -29.54
CA VAL A 371 -1.20 18.09 -30.39
C VAL A 371 0.14 18.67 -29.92
N SER A 372 0.17 19.98 -29.65
CA SER A 372 1.36 20.67 -29.16
C SER A 372 1.83 20.09 -27.80
N LEU A 373 0.91 19.87 -26.88
CA LEU A 373 1.22 19.31 -25.57
C LEU A 373 1.76 17.87 -25.66
N ARG A 374 1.17 17.01 -26.51
CA ARG A 374 1.72 15.66 -26.75
C ARG A 374 3.16 15.72 -27.25
N ARG A 375 3.49 16.68 -28.11
CA ARG A 375 4.85 16.88 -28.62
C ARG A 375 5.82 17.33 -27.52
N ILE A 376 5.37 18.25 -26.65
CA ILE A 376 6.16 18.72 -25.49
C ILE A 376 6.43 17.54 -24.55
N ILE A 377 5.41 16.75 -24.19
CA ILE A 377 5.56 15.58 -23.33
C ILE A 377 6.55 14.58 -23.95
N LYS A 378 6.39 14.22 -25.22
CA LYS A 378 7.32 13.30 -25.91
C LYS A 378 8.75 13.82 -25.92
N ARG A 379 8.94 15.13 -26.10
CA ARG A 379 10.28 15.75 -26.05
C ARG A 379 10.87 15.66 -24.64
N GLY A 380 10.09 15.93 -23.60
CA GLY A 380 10.54 15.81 -22.22
C GLY A 380 10.89 14.38 -21.81
N LEU A 381 10.31 13.37 -22.46
CA LEU A 381 10.64 11.97 -22.20
C LEU A 381 12.02 11.57 -22.75
N ASN A 382 12.59 12.27 -23.73
CA ASN A 382 13.91 11.95 -24.28
C ASN A 382 15.04 12.09 -23.26
N ASP A 383 14.84 12.84 -22.19
CA ASP A 383 15.83 13.00 -21.12
C ASP A 383 15.87 11.79 -20.16
N TYR A 384 14.85 10.92 -20.23
CA TYR A 384 14.65 9.78 -19.31
C TYR A 384 14.59 8.43 -20.01
N LEU A 385 14.19 8.40 -21.29
CA LEU A 385 13.85 7.18 -22.02
C LEU A 385 14.61 7.08 -23.34
N GLU A 386 14.88 5.85 -23.72
CA GLU A 386 15.36 5.56 -25.05
C GLU A 386 14.26 5.76 -26.10
N SER A 387 14.61 6.05 -27.32
CA SER A 387 13.65 6.35 -28.39
C SER A 387 12.56 5.31 -28.62
N TRP A 388 12.90 4.02 -28.39
CA TRP A 388 11.96 2.90 -28.54
C TRP A 388 11.05 2.69 -27.30
N GLU A 389 11.35 3.35 -26.17
CA GLU A 389 10.52 3.35 -24.95
C GLU A 389 9.48 4.48 -24.97
N ILE A 390 9.60 5.45 -25.87
CA ILE A 390 8.67 6.58 -25.95
C ILE A 390 7.31 6.09 -26.48
N PRO A 391 6.20 6.32 -25.74
CA PRO A 391 4.88 5.90 -26.16
C PRO A 391 4.50 6.48 -27.53
N ARG A 392 3.96 5.62 -28.39
CA ARG A 392 3.45 6.06 -29.69
C ARG A 392 2.32 7.05 -29.52
N ASP A 393 1.38 6.75 -28.63
CA ASP A 393 0.19 7.53 -28.37
C ASP A 393 0.16 8.03 -26.92
N ILE A 394 -0.29 9.29 -26.72
CA ILE A 394 -0.56 9.87 -25.41
C ILE A 394 -2.03 10.28 -25.39
N ILE A 395 -2.78 9.67 -24.46
CA ILE A 395 -4.22 9.82 -24.34
C ILE A 395 -4.51 10.58 -23.04
N PHE A 396 -5.20 11.71 -23.14
CA PHE A 396 -5.55 12.54 -22.00
C PHE A 396 -6.85 12.07 -21.38
N HIS A 397 -6.84 11.88 -20.06
CA HIS A 397 -7.99 11.50 -19.27
C HIS A 397 -8.29 12.55 -18.19
N LYS A 398 -9.55 12.67 -17.82
CA LYS A 398 -9.94 13.44 -16.64
C LYS A 398 -9.51 12.72 -15.35
N ASN A 399 -9.67 11.39 -15.32
CA ASN A 399 -9.25 10.50 -14.25
C ASN A 399 -8.87 9.14 -14.85
N LEU A 400 -7.90 8.45 -14.27
CA LEU A 400 -7.64 7.05 -14.58
C LEU A 400 -8.55 6.13 -13.74
N PRO A 401 -8.97 4.96 -14.29
CA PRO A 401 -9.77 3.99 -13.53
C PRO A 401 -8.94 3.42 -12.38
N LYS A 402 -9.48 3.45 -11.17
CA LYS A 402 -8.81 2.99 -9.95
C LYS A 402 -9.61 1.93 -9.22
N ASN A 403 -8.90 1.02 -8.56
CA ASN A 403 -9.49 0.14 -7.56
C ASN A 403 -9.62 0.87 -6.20
N ASN A 404 -10.22 0.21 -5.21
CA ASN A 404 -10.42 0.79 -3.87
C ASN A 404 -9.11 1.07 -3.10
N SER A 405 -8.00 0.43 -3.47
CA SER A 405 -6.68 0.78 -2.91
C SER A 405 -6.03 1.99 -3.58
N GLY A 406 -6.68 2.57 -4.60
CA GLY A 406 -6.19 3.72 -5.35
C GLY A 406 -5.20 3.38 -6.45
N LYS A 407 -4.99 2.10 -6.78
CA LYS A 407 -4.15 1.66 -7.90
C LYS A 407 -4.92 1.72 -9.21
N THR A 408 -4.26 2.19 -10.28
CA THR A 408 -4.84 2.23 -11.62
C THR A 408 -5.10 0.82 -12.16
N VAL A 409 -6.31 0.60 -12.66
CA VAL A 409 -6.77 -0.68 -13.25
C VAL A 409 -6.53 -0.66 -14.75
N LYS A 410 -5.31 -1.01 -15.17
CA LYS A 410 -4.84 -0.92 -16.57
C LYS A 410 -5.73 -1.65 -17.59
N ARG A 411 -6.32 -2.80 -17.22
CA ARG A 411 -7.23 -3.56 -18.10
C ARG A 411 -8.45 -2.75 -18.57
N LEU A 412 -8.87 -1.75 -17.79
CA LEU A 412 -10.00 -0.88 -18.16
C LEU A 412 -9.59 0.23 -19.13
N LEU A 413 -8.28 0.41 -19.40
CA LEU A 413 -7.77 1.37 -20.37
C LEU A 413 -7.78 0.80 -21.79
N SER A 414 -7.64 -0.52 -21.94
CA SER A 414 -7.69 -1.22 -23.22
C SER A 414 -9.12 -1.49 -23.74
N ALA A 415 -10.16 -1.26 -22.92
CA ALA A 415 -11.55 -1.63 -23.23
C ALA A 415 -12.39 -0.47 -23.84
N LYS A 416 -11.77 0.62 -24.28
CA LYS A 416 -12.49 1.73 -24.94
C LYS A 416 -12.09 1.80 -26.42
N GLU A 417 -12.77 1.03 -27.24
CA GLU A 417 -13.13 1.35 -28.61
C GLU A 417 -14.62 1.61 -28.69
#